data_4a4f2d9b572bf324c364cce04a8f3095
#
_entry.id   4a4f2d9b572bf324c364cce04a8f3095
#
_cell.length_a   1.000
_cell.length_b   1.000
_cell.length_c   1.000
_cell.angle_alpha   90.00
_cell.angle_beta   90.00
_cell.angle_gamma   90.00
#
_symmetry.space_group_name_H-M   'P 1'
#
loop_
_entity.id
_entity.type
_entity.pdbx_description
1 polymer ?
#
loop_
_entity_poly.entity_id
_entity_poly.type
_entity_poly.pdbx_seq_one_letter_code
_entity_poly.pdbx_strand_id
1 'polypeptide(L)'
;MAARRKAGVADEPDRPALGPGSIVRAPGHAGLWQITAWEWRDTGIELDLARYASLAGASQPADGGAAWSPPDRLPVETRLRAFELPWDGTGQSSVPQRYAAVSAPAGRWGGAMLYRESADTLVPIGHSGPQRAVGGILAEALPPSPGLRFEATARVRVRLDDYEAALEPAGLDAIARGSNRLLIGGEIVQFAQCEPEGNGLWQLCGLLRGRGGTEIEALAGHEPGAPVTLLDDRLVPLPANPYPGDGDRIAAIGAGDDAPVLAEIENSGRTCRPLLPVHPRSEQDALGNLALRWTRRARGGWSWPDGVEQPLVEQDELYEVGLGDPDRPARIWATPGPQLVLEAGEIAALGESDEGAALWVRQKGSFAVSPPLHLISLSTLAERKMP
;
A
#
# COMPACT_ATOMS: atom_id res chain seq x y z
N MET A 1 19.42 10.77 -33.91
CA MET A 1 19.32 9.33 -34.21
C MET A 1 20.69 8.69 -34.01
N ALA A 2 20.89 7.90 -32.96
CA ALA A 2 22.13 7.20 -32.71
C ALA A 2 22.19 5.96 -33.64
N ALA A 3 23.19 5.86 -34.50
CA ALA A 3 23.37 4.71 -35.38
C ALA A 3 23.90 3.53 -34.54
N ARG A 4 23.09 2.49 -34.36
CA ARG A 4 23.53 1.20 -33.82
C ARG A 4 23.97 0.30 -34.97
N ARG A 5 25.05 -0.42 -34.79
CA ARG A 5 25.56 -1.39 -35.78
C ARG A 5 26.06 -2.66 -35.05
N LYS A 6 25.99 -3.79 -35.75
CA LYS A 6 26.51 -5.08 -35.33
C LYS A 6 27.82 -5.41 -36.08
N ALA A 7 28.80 -5.92 -35.37
CA ALA A 7 30.07 -6.35 -35.96
C ALA A 7 30.47 -7.71 -35.32
N GLY A 8 30.88 -8.66 -36.17
CA GLY A 8 31.45 -9.92 -35.73
C GLY A 8 32.97 -9.81 -35.58
N VAL A 9 33.52 -10.33 -34.49
CA VAL A 9 34.98 -10.40 -34.23
C VAL A 9 35.37 -11.87 -34.10
N ALA A 10 36.33 -12.32 -34.92
CA ALA A 10 36.90 -13.65 -34.76
C ALA A 10 37.81 -13.70 -33.54
N ASP A 11 37.77 -14.82 -32.84
CA ASP A 11 38.46 -15.07 -31.58
C ASP A 11 39.99 -15.18 -31.84
N GLU A 12 40.75 -14.19 -31.33
CA GLU A 12 42.22 -14.28 -31.19
C GLU A 12 42.51 -14.30 -29.68
N PRO A 13 43.22 -15.33 -29.16
CA PRO A 13 43.35 -15.58 -27.72
C PRO A 13 44.19 -14.59 -26.91
N ASP A 14 44.77 -13.57 -27.55
CA ASP A 14 45.73 -12.66 -26.92
C ASP A 14 45.31 -11.19 -26.80
N ARG A 15 44.03 -10.88 -26.88
CA ARG A 15 43.53 -9.50 -26.69
C ARG A 15 42.92 -9.29 -25.30
N PRO A 16 43.22 -8.13 -24.66
CA PRO A 16 42.56 -7.80 -23.40
C PRO A 16 41.06 -7.81 -23.57
N ALA A 17 40.38 -8.37 -22.56
CA ALA A 17 38.93 -8.57 -22.55
C ALA A 17 38.18 -7.32 -23.02
N LEU A 18 37.64 -7.34 -24.26
CA LEU A 18 36.75 -6.32 -24.76
C LEU A 18 35.38 -6.56 -24.19
N GLY A 19 34.84 -5.58 -23.47
CA GLY A 19 33.52 -5.68 -22.85
C GLY A 19 32.68 -4.42 -23.05
N PRO A 20 31.44 -4.40 -22.60
CA PRO A 20 30.60 -3.20 -22.61
C PRO A 20 31.32 -2.01 -21.97
N GLY A 21 31.29 -0.87 -22.63
CA GLY A 21 32.03 0.32 -22.25
C GLY A 21 33.37 0.51 -22.97
N SER A 22 33.98 -0.53 -23.58
CA SER A 22 35.24 -0.43 -24.34
C SER A 22 35.03 0.37 -25.60
N ILE A 23 36.06 1.22 -25.94
CA ILE A 23 36.07 2.03 -27.14
C ILE A 23 36.97 1.32 -28.17
N VAL A 24 36.41 1.02 -29.33
CA VAL A 24 37.06 0.23 -30.38
C VAL A 24 36.98 0.92 -31.73
N ARG A 25 37.87 0.49 -32.66
CA ARG A 25 37.74 0.76 -34.11
C ARG A 25 37.19 -0.50 -34.77
N ALA A 26 36.01 -0.40 -35.36
CA ALA A 26 35.41 -1.52 -36.09
C ALA A 26 35.89 -1.55 -37.53
N PRO A 27 36.38 -2.70 -38.09
CA PRO A 27 36.77 -2.83 -39.46
C PRO A 27 35.68 -2.39 -40.43
N GLY A 28 36.01 -1.62 -41.45
CA GLY A 28 35.04 -1.12 -42.44
C GLY A 28 34.14 0.02 -41.94
N HIS A 29 34.34 0.55 -40.72
CA HIS A 29 33.51 1.61 -40.14
C HIS A 29 34.42 2.78 -39.68
N ALA A 30 34.22 3.97 -40.25
CA ALA A 30 34.97 5.14 -39.84
C ALA A 30 34.61 5.61 -38.42
N GLY A 31 35.65 6.06 -37.66
CA GLY A 31 35.51 6.61 -36.32
C GLY A 31 35.68 5.61 -35.19
N LEU A 32 35.43 6.10 -33.97
CA LEU A 32 35.47 5.29 -32.74
C LEU A 32 34.04 4.82 -32.35
N TRP A 33 33.96 3.64 -31.82
CA TRP A 33 32.72 3.01 -31.44
C TRP A 33 32.83 2.48 -30.02
N GLN A 34 31.79 2.61 -29.22
CA GLN A 34 31.68 2.05 -27.90
C GLN A 34 30.87 0.75 -27.95
N ILE A 35 31.38 -0.31 -27.35
CA ILE A 35 30.67 -1.57 -27.19
C ILE A 35 29.56 -1.35 -26.15
N THR A 36 28.30 -1.55 -26.55
CA THR A 36 27.14 -1.43 -25.65
C THR A 36 26.63 -2.78 -25.15
N ALA A 37 26.78 -3.84 -25.94
CA ALA A 37 26.49 -5.20 -25.58
C ALA A 37 27.29 -6.18 -26.44
N TRP A 38 27.39 -7.45 -26.03
CA TRP A 38 27.98 -8.52 -26.81
C TRP A 38 27.21 -9.83 -26.57
N GLU A 39 27.26 -10.71 -27.57
CA GLU A 39 26.59 -11.99 -27.54
C GLU A 39 27.46 -13.06 -28.22
N TRP A 40 27.61 -14.23 -27.61
CA TRP A 40 28.21 -15.41 -28.23
C TRP A 40 27.25 -16.00 -29.26
N ARG A 41 27.78 -16.25 -30.47
CA ARG A 41 27.11 -16.95 -31.56
C ARG A 41 27.99 -18.10 -32.04
N ASP A 42 27.39 -19.05 -32.76
CA ASP A 42 28.13 -20.18 -33.35
C ASP A 42 29.27 -19.73 -34.31
N THR A 43 29.20 -18.53 -34.80
CA THR A 43 30.18 -17.93 -35.74
C THR A 43 31.15 -16.95 -35.10
N GLY A 44 31.16 -16.82 -33.76
CA GLY A 44 32.01 -15.87 -33.01
C GLY A 44 31.22 -14.94 -32.08
N ILE A 45 31.85 -13.83 -31.74
CA ILE A 45 31.24 -12.82 -30.86
C ILE A 45 30.58 -11.72 -31.66
N GLU A 46 29.28 -11.51 -31.48
CA GLU A 46 28.55 -10.38 -32.04
C GLU A 46 28.57 -9.20 -31.05
N LEU A 47 29.00 -8.02 -31.55
CA LEU A 47 29.10 -6.81 -30.74
C LEU A 47 28.06 -5.79 -31.17
N ASP A 48 27.32 -5.22 -30.21
CA ASP A 48 26.50 -4.04 -30.43
C ASP A 48 27.35 -2.77 -30.23
N LEU A 49 27.45 -1.94 -31.25
CA LEU A 49 28.30 -0.77 -31.26
C LEU A 49 27.47 0.51 -31.36
N ALA A 50 27.72 1.47 -30.47
CA ALA A 50 27.25 2.84 -30.60
C ALA A 50 28.38 3.75 -31.01
N ARG A 51 28.12 4.73 -31.89
CA ARG A 51 29.14 5.67 -32.32
C ARG A 51 29.65 6.48 -31.12
N TYR A 52 30.95 6.40 -30.85
CA TYR A 52 31.58 7.21 -29.82
C TYR A 52 31.87 8.59 -30.39
N ALA A 53 31.16 9.60 -29.89
CA ALA A 53 31.50 11.00 -30.12
C ALA A 53 32.32 11.47 -28.92
N SER A 54 33.62 11.65 -29.11
CA SER A 54 34.41 12.35 -28.09
C SER A 54 33.80 13.76 -27.95
N LEU A 55 33.36 14.09 -26.77
CA LEU A 55 32.99 15.45 -26.36
C LEU A 55 34.29 16.30 -26.15
N ALA A 56 35.29 16.13 -27.00
CA ALA A 56 36.42 17.02 -27.03
C ALA A 56 36.06 18.31 -27.81
N GLY A 57 35.01 18.96 -27.41
CA GLY A 57 34.93 20.41 -27.50
C GLY A 57 35.73 20.92 -26.29
N ALA A 58 36.65 21.85 -26.51
CA ALA A 58 37.32 22.55 -25.43
C ALA A 58 36.26 22.97 -24.41
N SER A 59 36.22 22.31 -23.26
CA SER A 59 35.44 22.80 -22.16
C SER A 59 36.08 24.17 -21.84
N GLN A 60 35.38 25.25 -22.16
CA GLN A 60 35.67 26.48 -21.43
C GLN A 60 35.69 26.12 -19.98
N PRO A 61 36.73 26.51 -19.21
CA PRO A 61 36.70 26.33 -17.78
C PRO A 61 35.39 26.96 -17.31
N ALA A 62 34.46 26.13 -16.86
CA ALA A 62 33.28 26.63 -16.22
C ALA A 62 33.78 27.47 -15.05
N ASP A 63 33.35 28.72 -15.01
CA ASP A 63 33.50 29.51 -13.80
C ASP A 63 32.87 28.69 -12.69
N GLY A 64 33.67 28.27 -11.73
CA GLY A 64 33.22 27.42 -10.64
C GLY A 64 32.09 28.05 -9.79
N GLY A 65 31.70 29.28 -10.14
CA GLY A 65 30.74 30.05 -9.35
C GLY A 65 31.22 30.28 -7.92
N ALA A 66 30.63 31.19 -7.24
CA ALA A 66 30.80 31.27 -5.79
C ALA A 66 30.27 29.95 -5.17
N ALA A 67 30.99 29.41 -4.19
CA ALA A 67 30.52 28.24 -3.44
C ALA A 67 29.07 28.50 -3.00
N TRP A 68 28.14 27.65 -3.48
CA TRP A 68 26.76 27.77 -3.06
C TRP A 68 26.68 27.47 -1.56
N SER A 69 26.41 28.48 -0.76
CA SER A 69 26.01 28.31 0.62
C SER A 69 24.50 28.19 0.65
N PRO A 70 23.96 27.09 1.11
CA PRO A 70 22.51 27.01 1.32
C PRO A 70 22.08 28.15 2.25
N PRO A 71 20.91 28.77 2.01
CA PRO A 71 20.41 29.78 2.91
C PRO A 71 20.41 29.24 4.35
N ASP A 72 20.81 30.06 5.31
CA ASP A 72 20.86 29.68 6.73
C ASP A 72 19.41 29.60 7.25
N ARG A 73 18.77 28.45 6.97
CA ARG A 73 17.43 28.14 7.46
C ARG A 73 17.56 27.36 8.75
N LEU A 74 16.80 27.77 9.76
CA LEU A 74 16.72 27.05 11.03
C LEU A 74 16.19 25.59 10.75
N PRO A 75 16.72 24.63 11.49
CA PRO A 75 16.15 23.28 11.50
C PRO A 75 14.69 23.34 11.92
N VAL A 76 13.86 22.49 11.35
CA VAL A 76 12.43 22.36 11.67
C VAL A 76 12.17 21.06 12.41
N GLU A 77 11.14 21.06 13.24
CA GLU A 77 10.71 19.90 14.01
C GLU A 77 10.28 18.75 13.11
N THR A 78 10.61 17.54 13.53
CA THR A 78 10.20 16.31 12.87
C THR A 78 8.74 16.01 13.13
N ARG A 79 8.05 15.49 12.12
CA ARG A 79 6.73 14.88 12.24
C ARG A 79 6.85 13.39 11.97
N LEU A 80 6.25 12.60 12.84
CA LEU A 80 6.31 11.14 12.76
C LEU A 80 4.91 10.56 12.79
N ARG A 81 4.64 9.66 11.86
CA ARG A 81 3.55 8.68 11.95
C ARG A 81 4.14 7.29 11.75
N ALA A 82 3.63 6.32 12.47
CA ALA A 82 3.96 4.91 12.28
C ALA A 82 2.67 4.11 12.10
N PHE A 83 2.64 3.18 11.16
CA PHE A 83 1.44 2.41 10.85
C PHE A 83 1.77 1.08 10.19
N GLU A 84 0.83 0.15 10.29
CA GLU A 84 0.85 -1.13 9.58
C GLU A 84 -0.11 -1.08 8.39
N LEU A 85 0.33 -1.59 7.24
CA LEU A 85 -0.46 -1.66 6.02
C LEU A 85 -0.98 -3.07 5.75
N PRO A 86 -2.09 -3.22 5.03
CA PRO A 86 -2.49 -4.50 4.47
C PRO A 86 -1.39 -5.06 3.57
N TRP A 87 -1.20 -6.38 3.58
CA TRP A 87 -0.26 -7.03 2.67
C TRP A 87 -0.64 -6.76 1.21
N ASP A 88 0.32 -6.29 0.42
CA ASP A 88 0.13 -5.91 -0.97
C ASP A 88 0.55 -6.99 -1.98
N GLY A 89 0.93 -8.17 -1.49
CA GLY A 89 1.42 -9.26 -2.32
C GLY A 89 2.94 -9.34 -2.40
N THR A 90 3.67 -8.38 -1.83
CA THR A 90 5.13 -8.39 -1.81
C THR A 90 5.68 -8.93 -0.49
N GLY A 91 6.83 -9.57 -0.53
CA GLY A 91 7.44 -10.16 0.65
C GLY A 91 6.63 -11.32 1.25
N GLN A 92 6.86 -11.60 2.54
CA GLN A 92 6.19 -12.69 3.25
C GLN A 92 4.85 -12.23 3.81
N SER A 93 3.78 -12.95 3.52
CA SER A 93 2.41 -12.64 3.96
C SER A 93 2.18 -12.74 5.48
N SER A 94 3.11 -13.36 6.21
CA SER A 94 3.08 -13.56 7.66
C SER A 94 3.89 -12.51 8.44
N VAL A 95 4.62 -11.63 7.73
CA VAL A 95 5.44 -10.59 8.35
C VAL A 95 4.72 -9.25 8.28
N PRO A 96 4.44 -8.59 9.44
CA PRO A 96 3.78 -7.29 9.44
C PRO A 96 4.51 -6.25 8.59
N GLN A 97 3.79 -5.61 7.68
CA GLN A 97 4.30 -4.53 6.84
C GLN A 97 4.11 -3.19 7.55
N ARG A 98 5.09 -2.81 8.35
CA ARG A 98 5.09 -1.62 9.18
C ARG A 98 6.00 -0.55 8.60
N TYR A 99 5.54 0.69 8.64
CA TYR A 99 6.24 1.83 8.05
C TYR A 99 6.23 3.02 8.99
N ALA A 100 7.28 3.85 8.90
CA ALA A 100 7.29 5.19 9.44
C ALA A 100 7.21 6.21 8.29
N ALA A 101 6.29 7.14 8.40
CA ALA A 101 6.25 8.37 7.62
C ALA A 101 6.94 9.46 8.43
N VAL A 102 8.14 9.83 8.02
CA VAL A 102 8.95 10.83 8.69
C VAL A 102 9.03 12.07 7.81
N SER A 103 8.55 13.18 8.31
CA SER A 103 8.44 14.43 7.56
C SER A 103 8.78 15.63 8.45
N ALA A 104 8.71 16.80 7.87
CA ALA A 104 8.83 18.07 8.56
C ALA A 104 8.10 19.14 7.75
N PRO A 105 7.65 20.25 8.34
CA PRO A 105 7.19 21.40 7.58
C PRO A 105 8.29 21.96 6.68
N ALA A 106 7.93 22.88 5.78
CA ALA A 106 8.91 23.51 4.90
C ALA A 106 10.02 24.20 5.72
N GLY A 107 11.28 23.96 5.34
CA GLY A 107 12.44 24.46 6.07
C GLY A 107 13.68 23.57 5.86
N ARG A 108 14.72 23.75 6.65
CA ARG A 108 15.91 22.90 6.62
C ARG A 108 15.64 21.62 7.42
N TRP A 109 15.64 20.49 6.73
CA TRP A 109 15.51 19.19 7.37
C TRP A 109 16.43 18.18 6.67
N GLY A 110 17.12 17.36 7.42
CA GLY A 110 18.11 16.40 6.89
C GLY A 110 17.77 14.95 7.19
N GLY A 111 16.54 14.67 7.64
CA GLY A 111 16.14 13.37 8.14
C GLY A 111 16.20 13.29 9.66
N ALA A 112 15.76 12.16 10.19
CA ALA A 112 15.74 11.86 11.61
C ALA A 112 16.26 10.45 11.88
N MET A 113 16.92 10.26 13.02
CA MET A 113 17.22 8.92 13.55
C MET A 113 15.93 8.31 14.08
N LEU A 114 15.71 7.04 13.77
CA LEU A 114 14.56 6.28 14.22
C LEU A 114 14.97 5.29 15.31
N TYR A 115 14.12 5.18 16.30
CA TYR A 115 14.29 4.31 17.45
C TYR A 115 13.01 3.54 17.72
N ARG A 116 13.17 2.35 18.30
CA ARG A 116 12.08 1.64 18.99
C ARG A 116 12.16 1.96 20.46
N GLU A 117 11.03 2.29 21.05
CA GLU A 117 10.93 2.39 22.50
C GLU A 117 10.79 0.97 23.09
N SER A 118 11.65 0.65 24.03
CA SER A 118 11.65 -0.61 24.77
C SER A 118 11.97 -0.34 26.23
N ALA A 119 11.02 -0.59 27.12
CA ALA A 119 11.15 -0.44 28.58
C ALA A 119 11.87 0.87 28.98
N ASP A 120 11.35 2.02 28.56
CA ASP A 120 11.88 3.37 28.80
C ASP A 120 13.26 3.68 28.16
N THR A 121 13.71 2.83 27.25
CA THR A 121 14.95 3.07 26.47
C THR A 121 14.66 3.19 24.98
N LEU A 122 15.46 3.97 24.28
CA LEU A 122 15.38 4.14 22.84
C LEU A 122 16.46 3.28 22.16
N VAL A 123 16.02 2.25 21.46
CA VAL A 123 16.90 1.35 20.70
C VAL A 123 16.93 1.79 19.24
N PRO A 124 18.10 2.19 18.66
CA PRO A 124 18.17 2.68 17.30
C PRO A 124 17.79 1.58 16.30
N ILE A 125 16.96 1.93 15.31
CA ILE A 125 16.48 1.05 14.25
C ILE A 125 16.83 1.52 12.85
N GLY A 126 17.33 2.75 12.68
CA GLY A 126 17.75 3.26 11.40
C GLY A 126 17.65 4.77 11.29
N HIS A 127 17.75 5.27 10.06
CA HIS A 127 17.61 6.69 9.72
C HIS A 127 16.59 6.85 8.59
N SER A 128 15.78 7.91 8.63
CA SER A 128 14.73 8.14 7.63
C SER A 128 15.25 8.50 6.23
N GLY A 129 16.53 8.87 6.14
CA GLY A 129 17.04 9.49 4.93
C GLY A 129 16.66 10.98 4.82
N PRO A 130 17.13 11.68 3.77
CA PRO A 130 16.88 13.11 3.59
C PRO A 130 15.52 13.42 2.94
N GLN A 131 14.84 12.43 2.40
CA GLN A 131 13.53 12.61 1.77
C GLN A 131 12.44 12.68 2.83
N ARG A 132 11.50 13.61 2.66
CA ARG A 132 10.34 13.76 3.52
C ARG A 132 9.19 12.89 3.00
N ALA A 133 8.58 12.13 3.87
CA ALA A 133 7.27 11.54 3.55
C ALA A 133 6.25 12.67 3.34
N VAL A 134 5.32 12.50 2.42
CA VAL A 134 4.21 13.45 2.23
C VAL A 134 3.09 13.10 3.17
N GLY A 135 2.85 13.97 4.12
CA GLY A 135 1.80 13.86 5.12
C GLY A 135 1.01 15.14 5.29
N GLY A 136 -0.06 15.05 6.03
CA GLY A 136 -0.95 16.17 6.31
C GLY A 136 -2.23 15.73 6.98
N ILE A 137 -3.29 16.50 6.79
CA ILE A 137 -4.61 16.22 7.34
C ILE A 137 -5.72 16.45 6.32
N LEU A 138 -6.87 15.83 6.54
CA LEU A 138 -8.10 16.20 5.83
C LEU A 138 -8.50 17.62 6.20
N ALA A 139 -8.74 18.47 5.20
CA ALA A 139 -9.23 19.83 5.41
C ALA A 139 -10.77 19.88 5.57
N GLU A 140 -11.46 18.86 5.13
CA GLU A 140 -12.92 18.71 5.20
C GLU A 140 -13.29 17.24 5.46
N ALA A 141 -14.54 16.98 5.84
CA ALA A 141 -15.01 15.61 6.02
C ALA A 141 -15.01 14.82 4.70
N LEU A 142 -14.58 13.56 4.76
CA LEU A 142 -14.71 12.63 3.65
C LEU A 142 -15.92 11.70 3.94
N PRO A 143 -17.04 11.85 3.22
CA PRO A 143 -18.26 11.11 3.52
C PRO A 143 -18.10 9.59 3.44
N PRO A 144 -18.99 8.82 4.10
CA PRO A 144 -19.07 7.38 3.95
C PRO A 144 -19.16 6.93 2.48
N SER A 145 -18.50 5.81 2.17
CA SER A 145 -18.53 5.19 0.85
C SER A 145 -18.63 3.67 0.99
N PRO A 146 -19.36 2.97 0.11
CA PRO A 146 -19.37 1.51 0.10
C PRO A 146 -18.03 0.90 -0.32
N GLY A 147 -17.06 1.73 -0.74
CA GLY A 147 -15.74 1.27 -1.20
C GLY A 147 -15.75 0.47 -2.49
N LEU A 148 -14.56 0.07 -2.95
CA LEU A 148 -14.33 -0.85 -4.08
C LEU A 148 -14.98 -0.44 -5.43
N ARG A 149 -15.35 0.82 -5.58
CA ARG A 149 -15.81 1.38 -6.85
C ARG A 149 -15.10 2.70 -7.12
N PHE A 150 -14.90 3.02 -8.39
CA PHE A 150 -14.39 4.31 -8.79
C PHE A 150 -15.48 5.38 -8.71
N GLU A 151 -15.25 6.39 -7.91
CA GLU A 151 -16.15 7.52 -7.67
C GLU A 151 -15.65 8.75 -8.45
N ALA A 152 -15.99 8.82 -9.73
CA ALA A 152 -15.48 9.83 -10.66
C ALA A 152 -15.72 11.28 -10.21
N THR A 153 -16.82 11.53 -9.50
CA THR A 153 -17.21 12.86 -9.04
C THR A 153 -16.87 13.15 -7.59
N ALA A 154 -16.40 12.12 -6.84
CA ALA A 154 -16.02 12.32 -5.45
C ALA A 154 -14.78 13.22 -5.36
N ARG A 155 -14.79 14.07 -4.35
CA ARG A 155 -13.74 15.06 -4.09
C ARG A 155 -13.41 15.08 -2.60
N VAL A 156 -12.19 15.45 -2.29
CA VAL A 156 -11.75 15.69 -0.93
C VAL A 156 -10.61 16.70 -0.93
N ARG A 157 -10.54 17.52 0.09
CA ARG A 157 -9.43 18.45 0.31
C ARG A 157 -8.49 17.94 1.37
N VAL A 158 -7.21 17.98 1.05
CA VAL A 158 -6.13 17.63 1.97
C VAL A 158 -5.20 18.83 2.15
N ARG A 159 -4.74 19.05 3.37
CA ARG A 159 -3.72 20.05 3.66
C ARG A 159 -2.42 19.35 4.00
N LEU A 160 -1.43 19.49 3.14
CA LEU A 160 -0.11 18.93 3.34
C LEU A 160 0.68 19.74 4.40
N ASP A 161 1.47 19.05 5.19
CA ASP A 161 2.37 19.64 6.20
C ASP A 161 3.49 20.44 5.55
N ASP A 162 4.06 19.89 4.49
CA ASP A 162 5.04 20.57 3.66
C ASP A 162 4.32 21.20 2.45
N TYR A 163 4.20 22.53 2.46
CA TYR A 163 3.56 23.26 1.36
C TYR A 163 4.39 23.28 0.06
N GLU A 164 5.67 22.86 0.12
CA GLU A 164 6.53 22.66 -1.06
C GLU A 164 6.33 21.28 -1.70
N ALA A 165 5.66 20.35 -1.00
CA ALA A 165 5.35 19.04 -1.54
C ALA A 165 4.30 19.10 -2.66
N ALA A 166 4.47 18.28 -3.69
CA ALA A 166 3.55 18.18 -4.80
C ALA A 166 2.91 16.78 -4.87
N LEU A 167 1.65 16.76 -5.32
CA LEU A 167 0.93 15.55 -5.71
C LEU A 167 0.80 15.51 -7.23
N GLU A 168 0.82 14.31 -7.81
CA GLU A 168 0.74 14.11 -9.26
C GLU A 168 -0.53 13.35 -9.62
N PRO A 169 -1.22 13.72 -10.72
CA PRO A 169 -2.36 12.96 -11.20
C PRO A 169 -1.95 11.61 -11.78
N ALA A 170 -2.87 10.64 -11.81
CA ALA A 170 -2.64 9.33 -12.41
C ALA A 170 -3.83 8.89 -13.26
N GLY A 171 -3.57 8.30 -14.41
CA GLY A 171 -4.59 7.70 -15.24
C GLY A 171 -5.21 6.44 -14.60
N LEU A 172 -6.40 6.04 -15.05
CA LEU A 172 -7.14 4.91 -14.48
C LEU A 172 -6.34 3.59 -14.49
N ASP A 173 -5.56 3.34 -15.53
CA ASP A 173 -4.69 2.16 -15.60
C ASP A 173 -3.59 2.15 -14.52
N ALA A 174 -3.04 3.31 -14.20
CA ALA A 174 -2.07 3.45 -13.13
C ALA A 174 -2.74 3.28 -11.75
N ILE A 175 -3.94 3.86 -11.57
CA ILE A 175 -4.76 3.67 -10.36
C ILE A 175 -5.07 2.18 -10.16
N ALA A 176 -5.49 1.47 -11.21
CA ALA A 176 -5.76 0.04 -11.15
C ALA A 176 -4.52 -0.78 -10.72
N ARG A 177 -3.32 -0.32 -11.08
CA ARG A 177 -2.04 -0.91 -10.65
C ARG A 177 -1.53 -0.42 -9.30
N GLY A 178 -2.28 0.42 -8.60
CA GLY A 178 -1.96 0.85 -7.23
C GLY A 178 -1.25 2.19 -7.11
N SER A 179 -1.27 3.06 -8.14
CA SER A 179 -0.72 4.43 -8.02
C SER A 179 -1.59 5.32 -7.14
N ASN A 180 -0.99 6.40 -6.62
CA ASN A 180 -1.66 7.47 -5.86
C ASN A 180 -2.43 6.98 -4.64
N ARG A 181 -1.81 6.14 -3.83
CA ARG A 181 -2.40 5.65 -2.57
C ARG A 181 -2.16 6.64 -1.44
N LEU A 182 -3.21 6.97 -0.73
CA LEU A 182 -3.19 7.73 0.52
C LEU A 182 -3.73 6.85 1.65
N LEU A 183 -3.06 6.89 2.79
CA LEU A 183 -3.62 6.41 4.04
C LEU A 183 -4.31 7.60 4.72
N ILE A 184 -5.65 7.54 4.86
CA ILE A 184 -6.46 8.53 5.56
C ILE A 184 -7.02 7.86 6.82
N GLY A 185 -6.51 8.24 8.00
CA GLY A 185 -6.75 7.46 9.20
C GLY A 185 -6.36 6.00 8.98
N GLY A 186 -7.35 5.10 8.93
CA GLY A 186 -7.14 3.67 8.62
C GLY A 186 -7.49 3.25 7.20
N GLU A 187 -8.05 4.13 6.37
CA GLU A 187 -8.49 3.80 5.02
C GLU A 187 -7.39 4.04 3.98
N ILE A 188 -7.27 3.15 3.00
CA ILE A 188 -6.46 3.39 1.81
C ILE A 188 -7.37 3.88 0.69
N VAL A 189 -7.10 5.12 0.27
CA VAL A 189 -7.79 5.83 -0.81
C VAL A 189 -6.83 6.07 -1.96
N GLN A 190 -7.29 5.93 -3.20
CA GLN A 190 -6.54 6.36 -4.38
C GLN A 190 -7.26 7.53 -5.05
N PHE A 191 -6.51 8.43 -5.68
CA PHE A 191 -7.05 9.57 -6.40
C PHE A 191 -6.51 9.64 -7.83
N ALA A 192 -7.34 10.07 -8.78
CA ALA A 192 -6.96 10.20 -10.18
C ALA A 192 -6.43 11.60 -10.52
N GLN A 193 -7.05 12.63 -9.97
CA GLN A 193 -6.73 14.03 -10.25
C GLN A 193 -6.39 14.76 -8.95
N CYS A 194 -5.51 15.75 -9.06
CA CYS A 194 -5.15 16.62 -7.94
C CYS A 194 -4.90 18.04 -8.47
N GLU A 195 -5.41 19.02 -7.75
CA GLU A 195 -5.27 20.43 -8.08
C GLU A 195 -4.78 21.20 -6.85
N PRO A 196 -3.68 21.97 -6.94
CA PRO A 196 -3.23 22.80 -5.84
C PRO A 196 -4.14 24.03 -5.67
N GLU A 197 -4.62 24.26 -4.45
CA GLU A 197 -5.41 25.46 -4.10
C GLU A 197 -4.56 26.51 -3.35
N GLY A 198 -3.25 26.26 -3.17
CA GLY A 198 -2.31 27.14 -2.47
C GLY A 198 -2.15 26.82 -0.98
N ASN A 199 -1.06 27.29 -0.38
CA ASN A 199 -0.74 27.10 1.03
C ASN A 199 -0.81 25.62 1.50
N GLY A 200 -0.32 24.71 0.68
CA GLY A 200 -0.36 23.26 0.96
C GLY A 200 -1.74 22.62 0.84
N LEU A 201 -2.78 23.36 0.47
CA LEU A 201 -4.11 22.82 0.23
C LEU A 201 -4.21 22.24 -1.18
N TRP A 202 -4.71 21.01 -1.27
CA TRP A 202 -4.92 20.28 -2.50
C TRP A 202 -6.34 19.75 -2.58
N GLN A 203 -6.98 19.89 -3.75
CA GLN A 203 -8.22 19.21 -4.06
C GLN A 203 -7.91 17.91 -4.82
N LEU A 204 -8.37 16.78 -4.31
CA LEU A 204 -8.23 15.47 -4.94
C LEU A 204 -9.58 15.03 -5.51
N CYS A 205 -9.59 14.48 -6.71
CA CYS A 205 -10.80 14.08 -7.43
C CYS A 205 -10.65 12.68 -8.03
N GLY A 206 -11.82 12.04 -8.29
CA GLY A 206 -11.85 10.69 -8.85
C GLY A 206 -11.26 9.68 -7.88
N LEU A 207 -12.04 9.35 -6.85
CA LEU A 207 -11.56 8.55 -5.73
C LEU A 207 -11.86 7.06 -5.92
N LEU A 208 -10.95 6.21 -5.48
CA LEU A 208 -11.16 4.79 -5.29
C LEU A 208 -10.94 4.48 -3.81
N ARG A 209 -12.03 4.21 -3.11
CA ARG A 209 -12.13 4.09 -1.65
C ARG A 209 -11.95 2.65 -1.18
N GLY A 210 -11.61 2.46 0.09
CA GLY A 210 -11.61 1.14 0.74
C GLY A 210 -10.61 0.14 0.19
N ARG A 211 -9.46 0.57 -0.34
CA ARG A 211 -8.47 -0.32 -0.95
C ARG A 211 -7.78 -1.20 0.09
N GLY A 212 -7.36 -2.40 -0.34
CA GLY A 212 -6.58 -3.32 0.49
C GLY A 212 -7.35 -3.90 1.68
N GLY A 213 -8.70 -3.94 1.64
CA GLY A 213 -9.52 -4.46 2.74
C GLY A 213 -9.87 -3.41 3.80
N THR A 214 -9.83 -2.11 3.43
CA THR A 214 -10.18 -0.99 4.32
C THR A 214 -11.59 -0.43 4.06
N GLU A 215 -12.50 -1.29 3.60
CA GLU A 215 -13.88 -0.91 3.27
C GLU A 215 -14.68 -0.46 4.50
N ILE A 216 -14.39 -1.00 5.67
CA ILE A 216 -15.08 -0.61 6.91
C ILE A 216 -14.77 0.83 7.27
N GLU A 217 -13.53 1.24 7.12
CA GLU A 217 -13.09 2.61 7.32
C GLU A 217 -13.74 3.55 6.27
N ALA A 218 -13.86 3.06 5.02
CA ALA A 218 -14.59 3.79 3.98
C ALA A 218 -16.08 3.96 4.31
N LEU A 219 -16.73 2.92 4.85
CA LEU A 219 -18.13 2.96 5.29
C LEU A 219 -18.35 3.93 6.46
N ALA A 220 -17.38 4.09 7.33
CA ALA A 220 -17.45 5.05 8.43
C ALA A 220 -17.27 6.50 7.96
N GLY A 221 -16.50 6.71 6.88
CA GLY A 221 -16.05 8.05 6.49
C GLY A 221 -14.99 8.62 7.43
N HIS A 222 -14.57 9.86 7.18
CA HIS A 222 -13.54 10.51 7.97
C HIS A 222 -13.90 11.95 8.28
N GLU A 223 -13.63 12.37 9.51
CA GLU A 223 -13.82 13.75 9.96
C GLU A 223 -12.66 14.65 9.51
N PRO A 224 -12.88 15.97 9.44
CA PRO A 224 -11.79 16.94 9.24
C PRO A 224 -10.70 16.75 10.29
N GLY A 225 -9.44 16.94 9.89
CA GLY A 225 -8.29 16.71 10.76
C GLY A 225 -7.80 15.27 10.80
N ALA A 226 -8.49 14.31 10.17
CA ALA A 226 -7.98 12.95 10.04
C ALA A 226 -6.60 12.96 9.34
N PRO A 227 -5.61 12.23 9.87
CA PRO A 227 -4.26 12.26 9.33
C PRO A 227 -4.21 11.61 7.93
N VAL A 228 -3.43 12.21 7.04
CA VAL A 228 -3.22 11.78 5.66
C VAL A 228 -1.74 11.47 5.44
N THR A 229 -1.42 10.38 4.74
CA THR A 229 -0.05 10.05 4.34
C THR A 229 -0.05 9.45 2.94
N LEU A 230 0.78 9.97 2.05
CA LEU A 230 1.01 9.38 0.74
C LEU A 230 1.86 8.10 0.89
N LEU A 231 1.37 7.00 0.31
CA LEU A 231 2.04 5.70 0.38
C LEU A 231 2.93 5.51 -0.84
N ASP A 232 4.18 5.93 -0.71
CA ASP A 232 5.21 5.85 -1.75
C ASP A 232 6.57 5.40 -1.17
N ASP A 233 7.61 5.49 -1.98
CA ASP A 233 8.97 5.06 -1.66
C ASP A 233 9.70 5.91 -0.60
N ARG A 234 9.10 7.02 -0.17
CA ARG A 234 9.60 7.86 0.93
C ARG A 234 9.25 7.34 2.32
N LEU A 235 8.42 6.32 2.41
CA LEU A 235 8.12 5.64 3.66
C LEU A 235 9.31 4.76 4.09
N VAL A 236 9.62 4.78 5.37
CA VAL A 236 10.69 3.97 5.94
C VAL A 236 10.11 2.65 6.45
N PRO A 237 10.50 1.50 5.88
CA PRO A 237 10.08 0.21 6.41
C PRO A 237 10.68 0.00 7.80
N LEU A 238 9.84 -0.40 8.75
CA LEU A 238 10.25 -0.68 10.12
C LEU A 238 10.63 -2.16 10.27
N PRO A 239 11.76 -2.49 10.91
CA PRO A 239 12.12 -3.87 11.16
C PRO A 239 11.10 -4.54 12.08
N ALA A 240 10.92 -5.84 11.91
CA ALA A 240 10.07 -6.64 12.79
C ALA A 240 10.51 -6.48 14.26
N ASN A 241 9.54 -6.43 15.17
CA ASN A 241 9.85 -6.41 16.60
C ASN A 241 10.30 -7.81 17.06
N PRO A 242 11.55 -8.00 17.50
CA PRO A 242 12.02 -9.28 18.00
C PRO A 242 11.45 -9.63 19.39
N TYR A 243 10.83 -8.67 20.08
CA TYR A 243 10.28 -8.82 21.43
C TYR A 243 8.78 -8.55 21.40
N PRO A 244 7.93 -9.56 21.14
CA PRO A 244 6.49 -9.41 21.22
C PRO A 244 6.08 -9.05 22.65
N GLY A 245 5.40 -7.94 22.84
CA GLY A 245 4.97 -7.45 24.16
C GLY A 245 5.62 -6.15 24.62
N ASP A 246 6.76 -5.74 24.05
CA ASP A 246 7.21 -4.36 24.14
C ASP A 246 6.31 -3.47 23.30
N GLY A 247 5.93 -2.33 23.86
CA GLY A 247 5.04 -1.38 23.20
C GLY A 247 5.49 -1.09 21.76
N ASP A 248 4.53 -1.03 20.86
CA ASP A 248 4.79 -0.75 19.43
C ASP A 248 4.94 0.76 19.20
N ARG A 249 5.80 1.43 20.01
CA ARG A 249 6.08 2.86 19.88
C ARG A 249 7.42 3.10 19.19
N ILE A 250 7.39 4.03 18.26
CA ILE A 250 8.55 4.48 17.48
C ILE A 250 8.85 5.92 17.88
N ALA A 251 10.13 6.24 18.00
CA ALA A 251 10.60 7.60 18.20
C ALA A 251 11.42 8.07 16.99
N ALA A 252 11.34 9.35 16.68
CA ALA A 252 12.21 10.01 15.72
C ALA A 252 12.92 11.19 16.42
N ILE A 253 14.19 11.41 16.05
CA ILE A 253 14.98 12.56 16.51
C ILE A 253 15.70 13.16 15.32
N GLY A 254 15.27 14.32 14.89
CA GLY A 254 15.89 15.14 13.85
C GLY A 254 16.72 16.28 14.47
N ALA A 255 17.41 17.03 13.61
CA ALA A 255 18.27 18.14 14.06
C ALA A 255 17.52 19.34 14.66
N GLY A 256 16.21 19.43 14.42
CA GLY A 256 15.35 20.51 14.95
C GLY A 256 14.55 20.12 16.19
N ASP A 257 14.73 18.91 16.70
CA ASP A 257 13.91 18.38 17.79
C ASP A 257 14.62 18.55 19.14
N ASP A 258 13.95 19.19 20.10
CA ASP A 258 14.43 19.32 21.48
C ASP A 258 14.21 18.02 22.29
N ALA A 259 13.29 17.18 21.86
CA ALA A 259 12.92 15.90 22.48
C ALA A 259 12.51 14.87 21.41
N PRO A 260 12.56 13.55 21.73
CA PRO A 260 12.08 12.52 20.81
C PRO A 260 10.60 12.73 20.45
N VAL A 261 10.28 12.69 19.15
CA VAL A 261 8.92 12.67 18.65
C VAL A 261 8.44 11.23 18.64
N LEU A 262 7.38 10.93 19.38
CA LEU A 262 6.86 9.58 19.59
C LEU A 262 5.62 9.32 18.74
N ALA A 263 5.49 8.11 18.20
CA ALA A 263 4.28 7.64 17.53
C ALA A 263 4.01 6.15 17.88
N GLU A 264 2.75 5.83 18.12
CA GLU A 264 2.29 4.45 18.21
C GLU A 264 2.10 3.89 16.79
N ILE A 265 2.28 2.56 16.63
CA ILE A 265 2.00 1.91 15.34
C ILE A 265 0.49 1.78 15.17
N GLU A 266 -0.07 2.64 14.32
CA GLU A 266 -1.48 2.61 13.95
C GLU A 266 -1.80 1.37 13.12
N ASN A 267 -3.04 0.90 13.16
CA ASN A 267 -3.55 -0.20 12.33
C ASN A 267 -2.85 -1.57 12.54
N SER A 268 -2.31 -1.84 13.70
CA SER A 268 -1.62 -3.10 14.04
C SER A 268 -2.46 -4.34 13.72
N GLY A 269 -1.79 -5.40 13.21
CA GLY A 269 -2.42 -6.66 12.79
C GLY A 269 -3.08 -6.63 11.41
N ARG A 270 -3.02 -5.50 10.70
CA ARG A 270 -3.69 -5.33 9.41
C ARG A 270 -3.06 -6.16 8.28
N THR A 271 -1.75 -6.32 8.30
CA THR A 271 -1.03 -7.12 7.28
C THR A 271 -1.53 -8.56 7.22
N CYS A 272 -1.75 -9.16 8.38
CA CYS A 272 -2.12 -10.57 8.51
C CYS A 272 -3.64 -10.81 8.57
N ARG A 273 -4.45 -9.76 8.53
CA ARG A 273 -5.91 -9.85 8.63
C ARG A 273 -6.53 -10.24 7.29
N PRO A 274 -7.30 -11.34 7.21
CA PRO A 274 -8.04 -11.69 6.00
C PRO A 274 -8.98 -10.57 5.58
N LEU A 275 -9.29 -10.51 4.28
CA LEU A 275 -10.23 -9.56 3.74
C LEU A 275 -11.67 -9.94 4.11
N LEU A 276 -12.52 -8.94 4.25
CA LEU A 276 -13.96 -9.10 4.41
C LEU A 276 -14.53 -9.93 3.24
N PRO A 277 -15.25 -11.05 3.46
CA PRO A 277 -16.01 -11.72 2.42
C PRO A 277 -17.02 -10.77 1.76
N VAL A 278 -17.46 -11.06 0.54
CA VAL A 278 -18.37 -10.19 -0.22
C VAL A 278 -19.51 -10.98 -0.84
N HIS A 279 -20.48 -10.28 -1.44
CA HIS A 279 -21.63 -10.86 -2.15
C HIS A 279 -22.41 -11.86 -1.31
N PRO A 280 -22.95 -11.45 -0.13
CA PRO A 280 -23.77 -12.32 0.69
C PRO A 280 -25.05 -12.69 -0.06
N ARG A 281 -25.41 -13.96 0.01
CA ARG A 281 -26.67 -14.50 -0.53
C ARG A 281 -27.33 -15.37 0.52
N SER A 282 -28.64 -15.24 0.64
CA SER A 282 -29.47 -16.03 1.55
C SER A 282 -30.70 -16.53 0.81
N GLU A 283 -30.87 -17.83 0.77
CA GLU A 283 -32.00 -18.50 0.10
C GLU A 283 -32.65 -19.47 1.06
N GLN A 284 -33.97 -19.46 1.15
CA GLN A 284 -34.72 -20.43 1.95
C GLN A 284 -35.42 -21.41 1.02
N ASP A 285 -35.25 -22.73 1.29
CA ASP A 285 -35.90 -23.77 0.53
C ASP A 285 -37.37 -24.01 0.98
N ALA A 286 -38.09 -24.89 0.25
CA ALA A 286 -39.48 -25.23 0.56
C ALA A 286 -39.64 -25.96 1.90
N LEU A 287 -38.58 -26.53 2.46
CA LEU A 287 -38.56 -27.20 3.78
C LEU A 287 -38.27 -26.22 4.91
N GLY A 288 -37.93 -24.97 4.57
CA GLY A 288 -37.59 -23.94 5.54
C GLY A 288 -36.11 -23.89 5.93
N ASN A 289 -35.24 -24.67 5.30
CA ASN A 289 -33.80 -24.58 5.52
C ASN A 289 -33.24 -23.30 4.90
N LEU A 290 -32.25 -22.69 5.54
CA LEU A 290 -31.60 -21.45 5.08
C LEU A 290 -30.21 -21.76 4.56
N ALA A 291 -30.02 -21.57 3.25
CA ALA A 291 -28.71 -21.60 2.63
C ALA A 291 -28.09 -20.20 2.61
N LEU A 292 -26.96 -20.07 3.25
CA LEU A 292 -26.13 -18.86 3.30
C LEU A 292 -24.90 -19.08 2.42
N ARG A 293 -24.57 -18.11 1.56
CA ARG A 293 -23.40 -18.14 0.68
C ARG A 293 -22.74 -16.78 0.62
N TRP A 294 -21.45 -16.77 0.39
CA TRP A 294 -20.65 -15.56 0.20
C TRP A 294 -19.48 -15.84 -0.76
N THR A 295 -18.81 -14.80 -1.18
CA THR A 295 -17.62 -14.94 -2.03
C THR A 295 -16.37 -14.67 -1.19
N ARG A 296 -15.41 -15.61 -1.30
CA ARG A 296 -14.09 -15.48 -0.69
C ARG A 296 -13.31 -14.33 -1.35
N ARG A 297 -12.50 -13.65 -0.54
CA ARG A 297 -11.44 -12.76 -1.01
C ARG A 297 -10.10 -13.23 -0.44
N ALA A 298 -9.01 -12.95 -1.16
CA ALA A 298 -7.66 -13.25 -0.69
C ALA A 298 -6.89 -11.96 -0.44
N ARG A 299 -6.02 -11.96 0.57
CA ARG A 299 -5.05 -10.89 0.79
C ARG A 299 -4.05 -10.84 -0.38
N GLY A 300 -3.42 -9.71 -0.60
CA GLY A 300 -2.39 -9.49 -1.59
C GLY A 300 -2.93 -9.16 -2.98
N GLY A 301 -2.14 -8.42 -3.71
CA GLY A 301 -2.48 -7.95 -5.05
C GLY A 301 -3.49 -6.80 -5.06
N TRP A 302 -3.08 -5.68 -5.63
CA TRP A 302 -3.94 -4.49 -5.77
C TRP A 302 -4.59 -4.42 -7.15
N SER A 303 -4.18 -5.35 -8.04
CA SER A 303 -4.77 -5.51 -9.37
C SER A 303 -6.07 -6.29 -9.30
N TRP A 304 -6.96 -6.05 -10.26
CA TRP A 304 -8.20 -6.82 -10.47
C TRP A 304 -8.04 -7.71 -11.70
N PRO A 305 -7.46 -8.91 -11.54
CA PRO A 305 -7.40 -9.85 -12.65
C PRO A 305 -8.80 -10.43 -12.89
N ASP A 306 -9.28 -10.32 -14.12
CA ASP A 306 -10.53 -10.95 -14.52
C ASP A 306 -10.33 -12.46 -14.76
N GLY A 307 -11.27 -13.27 -14.26
CA GLY A 307 -11.32 -14.71 -14.53
C GLY A 307 -10.19 -15.54 -13.91
N VAL A 308 -9.45 -14.98 -12.96
CA VAL A 308 -8.37 -15.69 -12.25
C VAL A 308 -8.78 -15.91 -10.81
N GLU A 309 -8.78 -17.17 -10.38
CA GLU A 309 -8.94 -17.50 -8.96
C GLU A 309 -7.71 -17.02 -8.17
N GLN A 310 -7.97 -16.22 -7.15
CA GLN A 310 -6.91 -15.77 -6.25
C GLN A 310 -6.46 -16.90 -5.34
N PRO A 311 -5.15 -17.17 -5.22
CA PRO A 311 -4.65 -18.20 -4.32
C PRO A 311 -5.06 -17.92 -2.88
N LEU A 312 -5.34 -18.97 -2.13
CA LEU A 312 -5.52 -18.85 -0.69
C LEU A 312 -4.16 -18.50 -0.07
N VAL A 313 -4.13 -17.40 0.67
CA VAL A 313 -2.92 -16.93 1.39
C VAL A 313 -2.87 -17.50 2.81
N GLU A 314 -4.02 -17.89 3.33
CA GLU A 314 -4.16 -18.53 4.65
C GLU A 314 -3.82 -20.03 4.53
N GLN A 315 -3.50 -20.68 5.67
CA GLN A 315 -3.21 -22.11 5.71
C GLN A 315 -4.42 -22.96 5.31
N ASP A 316 -5.60 -22.56 5.79
CA ASP A 316 -6.85 -23.24 5.52
C ASP A 316 -7.94 -22.23 5.13
N GLU A 317 -8.89 -22.66 4.31
CA GLU A 317 -10.13 -21.91 4.08
C GLU A 317 -11.14 -22.24 5.18
N LEU A 318 -11.34 -21.29 6.09
CA LEU A 318 -12.22 -21.48 7.24
C LEU A 318 -13.01 -20.20 7.52
N TYR A 319 -14.29 -20.39 7.85
CA TYR A 319 -15.19 -19.29 8.20
C TYR A 319 -15.88 -19.55 9.53
N GLU A 320 -16.19 -18.47 10.23
CA GLU A 320 -17.10 -18.46 11.37
C GLU A 320 -18.35 -17.67 10.96
N VAL A 321 -19.50 -18.33 11.04
CA VAL A 321 -20.82 -17.69 10.94
C VAL A 321 -21.34 -17.51 12.35
N GLY A 322 -21.74 -16.29 12.71
CA GLY A 322 -22.21 -15.99 14.04
C GLY A 322 -23.58 -15.32 14.05
N LEU A 323 -24.25 -15.39 15.18
CA LEU A 323 -25.52 -14.73 15.45
C LEU A 323 -25.32 -13.64 16.50
N GLY A 324 -25.88 -12.45 16.23
CA GLY A 324 -25.85 -11.31 17.15
C GLY A 324 -24.58 -10.48 17.02
N ASP A 325 -24.07 -9.96 18.13
CA ASP A 325 -22.88 -9.12 18.19
C ASP A 325 -21.62 -9.94 17.80
N PRO A 326 -20.83 -9.53 16.80
CA PRO A 326 -19.61 -10.22 16.42
C PRO A 326 -18.55 -10.36 17.52
N ASP A 327 -18.54 -9.46 18.49
CA ASP A 327 -17.60 -9.50 19.62
C ASP A 327 -18.10 -10.39 20.75
N ARG A 328 -19.43 -10.63 20.80
CA ARG A 328 -20.11 -11.49 21.82
C ARG A 328 -21.24 -12.29 21.17
N PRO A 329 -20.92 -13.20 20.24
CA PRO A 329 -21.92 -13.92 19.51
C PRO A 329 -22.75 -14.84 20.42
N ALA A 330 -24.07 -14.86 20.22
CA ALA A 330 -24.95 -15.76 20.90
C ALA A 330 -24.74 -17.21 20.43
N ARG A 331 -24.36 -17.41 19.17
CA ARG A 331 -24.03 -18.71 18.56
C ARG A 331 -23.00 -18.58 17.47
N ILE A 332 -22.17 -19.62 17.30
CA ILE A 332 -21.16 -19.70 16.25
C ILE A 332 -21.24 -21.06 15.55
N TRP A 333 -21.11 -21.04 14.22
CA TRP A 333 -20.91 -22.21 13.35
C TRP A 333 -19.60 -22.04 12.59
N ALA A 334 -18.84 -23.12 12.46
CA ALA A 334 -17.63 -23.15 11.65
C ALA A 334 -17.90 -23.91 10.34
N THR A 335 -17.38 -23.41 9.22
CA THR A 335 -17.50 -24.07 7.92
C THR A 335 -16.19 -23.95 7.13
N PRO A 336 -15.77 -25.04 6.44
CA PRO A 336 -14.53 -25.05 5.63
C PRO A 336 -14.71 -24.47 4.24
N GLY A 337 -15.86 -23.89 3.91
CA GLY A 337 -16.13 -23.32 2.61
C GLY A 337 -17.07 -22.13 2.67
N PRO A 338 -17.23 -21.35 1.57
CA PRO A 338 -17.97 -20.11 1.57
C PRO A 338 -19.50 -20.31 1.56
N GLN A 339 -19.97 -21.25 2.34
CA GLN A 339 -21.41 -21.57 2.50
C GLN A 339 -21.72 -22.23 3.84
N LEU A 340 -22.96 -22.05 4.29
CA LEU A 340 -23.54 -22.72 5.45
C LEU A 340 -25.02 -22.98 5.19
N VAL A 341 -25.51 -24.15 5.56
CA VAL A 341 -26.94 -24.46 5.54
C VAL A 341 -27.39 -24.67 6.96
N LEU A 342 -28.41 -23.92 7.39
CA LEU A 342 -29.08 -24.09 8.67
C LEU A 342 -30.41 -24.80 8.43
N GLU A 343 -30.68 -25.84 9.20
CA GLU A 343 -31.94 -26.56 9.10
C GLU A 343 -33.11 -25.74 9.68
N ALA A 344 -34.32 -26.01 9.19
CA ALA A 344 -35.53 -25.29 9.60
C ALA A 344 -35.75 -25.31 11.13
N GLY A 345 -35.42 -26.44 11.81
CA GLY A 345 -35.48 -26.57 13.26
C GLY A 345 -34.46 -25.68 14.00
N GLU A 346 -33.24 -25.52 13.43
CA GLU A 346 -32.24 -24.64 14.01
C GLU A 346 -32.67 -23.16 13.88
N ILE A 347 -33.24 -22.79 12.71
CA ILE A 347 -33.72 -21.43 12.46
C ILE A 347 -34.90 -21.10 13.40
N ALA A 348 -35.81 -22.05 13.61
CA ALA A 348 -36.95 -21.87 14.55
C ALA A 348 -36.47 -21.62 15.99
N ALA A 349 -35.41 -22.33 16.39
CA ALA A 349 -34.80 -22.16 17.71
C ALA A 349 -34.08 -20.81 17.91
N LEU A 350 -33.64 -20.14 16.81
CA LEU A 350 -33.03 -18.82 16.87
C LEU A 350 -34.07 -17.69 17.08
N GLY A 351 -35.25 -17.85 16.50
CA GLY A 351 -36.29 -16.78 16.49
C GLY A 351 -36.95 -16.50 17.83
N GLU A 352 -36.81 -17.37 18.82
CA GLU A 352 -37.47 -17.19 20.15
C GLU A 352 -36.63 -16.33 21.12
N SER A 353 -35.33 -16.14 20.86
CA SER A 353 -34.42 -15.52 21.84
C SER A 353 -33.86 -14.14 21.37
N ASP A 354 -33.90 -13.81 20.10
CA ASP A 354 -33.13 -12.69 19.53
C ASP A 354 -33.86 -11.93 18.40
N GLU A 355 -35.08 -11.40 18.67
CA GLU A 355 -35.74 -10.50 17.72
C GLU A 355 -34.83 -9.33 17.39
N GLY A 356 -34.38 -9.27 16.10
CA GLY A 356 -33.49 -8.22 15.58
C GLY A 356 -32.01 -8.62 15.45
N ALA A 357 -31.62 -9.80 15.95
CA ALA A 357 -30.27 -10.28 15.75
C ALA A 357 -29.97 -10.58 14.27
N ALA A 358 -28.74 -10.37 13.87
CA ALA A 358 -28.26 -10.60 12.50
C ALA A 358 -27.31 -11.79 12.46
N LEU A 359 -27.38 -12.55 11.37
CA LEU A 359 -26.35 -13.50 11.01
C LEU A 359 -25.24 -12.77 10.25
N TRP A 360 -24.03 -13.04 10.63
CA TRP A 360 -22.82 -12.51 9.99
C TRP A 360 -21.81 -13.63 9.72
N VAL A 361 -20.84 -13.37 8.84
CA VAL A 361 -19.71 -14.27 8.58
C VAL A 361 -18.40 -13.52 8.63
N ARG A 362 -17.35 -14.18 9.12
CA ARG A 362 -15.97 -13.72 9.00
C ARG A 362 -15.06 -14.86 8.55
N GLN A 363 -14.05 -14.56 7.77
CA GLN A 363 -13.01 -15.50 7.42
C GLN A 363 -12.03 -15.63 8.59
N LYS A 364 -11.72 -16.85 8.97
CA LYS A 364 -10.69 -17.15 9.96
C LYS A 364 -9.38 -17.40 9.22
N GLY A 365 -8.43 -16.50 9.37
CA GLY A 365 -7.10 -16.64 8.79
C GLY A 365 -6.12 -17.32 9.71
N SER A 366 -4.89 -17.48 9.25
CA SER A 366 -3.79 -18.11 9.99
C SER A 366 -3.39 -17.33 11.25
N PHE A 367 -3.54 -16.01 11.25
CA PHE A 367 -3.07 -15.11 12.32
C PHE A 367 -4.17 -14.21 12.91
N ALA A 368 -5.20 -13.94 12.14
CA ALA A 368 -6.28 -13.03 12.51
C ALA A 368 -7.60 -13.44 11.88
N VAL A 369 -8.68 -12.77 12.26
CA VAL A 369 -9.99 -12.92 11.64
C VAL A 369 -10.33 -11.67 10.84
N SER A 370 -11.10 -11.85 9.74
CA SER A 370 -11.61 -10.72 8.96
C SER A 370 -12.65 -9.93 9.76
N PRO A 371 -12.93 -8.70 9.35
CA PRO A 371 -14.16 -8.04 9.77
C PRO A 371 -15.40 -8.88 9.41
N PRO A 372 -16.50 -8.75 10.16
CA PRO A 372 -17.73 -9.49 9.91
C PRO A 372 -18.51 -8.90 8.73
N LEU A 373 -18.97 -9.76 7.82
CA LEU A 373 -19.94 -9.44 6.78
C LEU A 373 -21.34 -9.76 7.27
N HIS A 374 -22.24 -8.79 7.25
CA HIS A 374 -23.65 -9.03 7.50
C HIS A 374 -24.26 -9.92 6.40
N LEU A 375 -24.93 -11.00 6.76
CA LEU A 375 -25.58 -11.94 5.85
C LEU A 375 -27.08 -11.66 5.73
N ILE A 376 -27.80 -11.72 6.86
CA ILE A 376 -29.23 -11.50 6.94
C ILE A 376 -29.67 -11.22 8.36
N SER A 377 -30.70 -10.39 8.57
CA SER A 377 -31.34 -10.18 9.88
C SER A 377 -32.45 -11.20 10.11
N LEU A 378 -32.65 -11.65 11.32
CA LEU A 378 -33.72 -12.62 11.67
C LEU A 378 -35.11 -12.03 11.41
N SER A 379 -35.31 -10.72 11.58
CA SER A 379 -36.55 -10.02 11.22
C SER A 379 -36.89 -10.18 9.73
N THR A 380 -35.91 -10.07 8.86
CA THR A 380 -36.08 -10.27 7.40
C THR A 380 -36.45 -11.72 7.07
N LEU A 381 -35.94 -12.71 7.84
CA LEU A 381 -36.32 -14.10 7.67
C LEU A 381 -37.78 -14.35 8.13
N ALA A 382 -38.23 -13.70 9.19
CA ALA A 382 -39.60 -13.79 9.67
C ALA A 382 -40.59 -13.18 8.65
N GLU A 383 -40.28 -12.02 8.05
CA GLU A 383 -41.10 -11.39 7.02
C GLU A 383 -41.25 -12.24 5.76
N ARG A 384 -40.22 -13.00 5.36
CA ARG A 384 -40.28 -13.90 4.20
C ARG A 384 -41.20 -15.13 4.43
N LYS A 385 -41.54 -15.44 5.69
CA LYS A 385 -42.45 -16.54 6.05
C LYS A 385 -43.92 -16.13 6.08
N MET A 386 -44.25 -14.85 6.00
CA MET A 386 -45.64 -14.39 5.89
C MET A 386 -46.08 -14.46 4.43
N PRO A 387 -47.16 -15.20 4.08
CA PRO A 387 -47.67 -15.37 2.72
C PRO A 387 -48.27 -14.10 2.15
#